data_878b69a1f9eab67bb135959c1978784d
#
_entry.id   878b69a1f9eab67bb135959c1978784d
#
_cell.length_a   1.000
_cell.length_b   1.000
_cell.length_c   1.000
_cell.angle_alpha   90.00
_cell.angle_beta   90.00
_cell.angle_gamma   90.00
#
_symmetry.space_group_name_H-M   'P 1'
#
loop_
_entity.id
_entity.type
_entity.pdbx_description
1 polymer ?
#
loop_
_entity_poly.entity_id
_entity_poly.type
_entity_poly.pdbx_seq_one_letter_code
_entity_poly.pdbx_strand_id
1 'polypeptide(L)'
;MTTLFHGARKLDAHGQIDDFWMLVRGDTIESIGSGTPHPDADHRVDVAGHWFVPGFVDLHSHGGGGHSFDDGKEEILAALAAHRAHGTTRSVISLVANPVAQLRESLGAIAELVASDPLVLGSHLEGPFLASDRRGAHNPQFLLDPLPWAVEELLGAAGGTLRQITIAPEREGALEAIDVLVENGVTVAIGHTNAGADLAREAFDRGARLLTHVFNAMPGIHHRAPGPIITAFEDERVTLELILDGLHVHPDVAALVFRSAPGRVALVTDAMAAAASDDGDYRLGSLNVTVRDGLAVLSGTSTIAGSTLTQDAALRCAIESAGVSPQDAVRALTTTPATALGYGHRFGYLAPGYAADAVILDHHWGVTEVWAAGVKQ
;
A
#
# COMPACT_ATOMS: atom_id res chain seq x y z
N MET A 1 3.32 14.12 27.71
CA MET A 1 1.93 14.52 27.42
C MET A 1 1.16 13.24 27.07
N THR A 2 -0.02 13.08 27.64
CA THR A 2 -0.90 11.93 27.42
C THR A 2 -2.21 12.37 26.80
N THR A 3 -2.74 11.56 25.87
CA THR A 3 -4.04 11.79 25.25
C THR A 3 -4.93 10.55 25.45
N LEU A 4 -6.11 10.74 25.96
CA LEU A 4 -7.13 9.70 26.13
C LEU A 4 -8.23 9.85 25.09
N PHE A 5 -8.38 8.85 24.23
CA PHE A 5 -9.55 8.67 23.37
C PHE A 5 -10.57 7.82 24.13
N HIS A 6 -11.86 8.17 24.11
CA HIS A 6 -12.87 7.42 24.85
C HIS A 6 -14.24 7.42 24.15
N GLY A 7 -15.09 6.46 24.55
CA GLY A 7 -16.46 6.31 24.03
C GLY A 7 -16.52 5.74 22.59
N ALA A 8 -15.40 5.27 22.07
CA ALA A 8 -15.27 4.81 20.69
C ALA A 8 -15.90 3.42 20.46
N ARG A 9 -16.24 3.17 19.18
CA ARG A 9 -16.46 1.82 18.66
C ARG A 9 -15.16 1.37 17.97
N LYS A 10 -14.28 0.68 18.70
CA LYS A 10 -13.05 0.16 18.13
C LYS A 10 -13.34 -0.95 17.13
N LEU A 11 -12.62 -0.96 16.00
CA LEU A 11 -12.59 -2.05 15.04
C LEU A 11 -11.16 -2.25 14.52
N ASP A 12 -10.60 -3.44 14.72
CA ASP A 12 -9.33 -3.88 14.12
C ASP A 12 -9.38 -5.38 13.80
N ALA A 13 -8.26 -5.97 13.41
CA ALA A 13 -8.20 -7.40 13.08
C ALA A 13 -8.55 -8.35 14.25
N HIS A 14 -8.55 -7.87 15.50
CA HIS A 14 -9.01 -8.61 16.66
C HIS A 14 -10.54 -8.52 16.88
N GLY A 15 -11.24 -7.72 16.09
CA GLY A 15 -12.68 -7.54 16.18
C GLY A 15 -13.10 -6.19 16.76
N GLN A 16 -14.40 -6.10 17.08
CA GLN A 16 -15.04 -4.90 17.59
C GLN A 16 -15.05 -4.87 19.12
N ILE A 17 -14.85 -3.66 19.70
CA ILE A 17 -15.07 -3.37 21.12
C ILE A 17 -15.85 -2.06 21.22
N ASP A 18 -17.01 -2.10 21.88
CA ASP A 18 -17.82 -0.91 22.15
C ASP A 18 -17.36 -0.22 23.46
N ASP A 19 -17.67 1.08 23.57
CA ASP A 19 -17.25 1.94 24.69
C ASP A 19 -15.75 1.82 24.99
N PHE A 20 -14.97 1.76 23.91
CA PHE A 20 -13.52 1.59 23.95
C PHE A 20 -12.83 2.88 24.34
N TRP A 21 -11.75 2.76 25.10
CA TRP A 21 -10.82 3.85 25.35
C TRP A 21 -9.38 3.44 25.09
N MET A 22 -8.56 4.42 24.68
CA MET A 22 -7.14 4.27 24.40
C MET A 22 -6.36 5.44 25.02
N LEU A 23 -5.37 5.14 25.84
CA LEU A 23 -4.43 6.10 26.38
C LEU A 23 -3.15 6.07 25.55
N VAL A 24 -2.76 7.23 25.05
CA VAL A 24 -1.54 7.43 24.25
C VAL A 24 -0.53 8.23 25.06
N ARG A 25 0.74 7.84 25.00
CA ARG A 25 1.88 8.60 25.53
C ARG A 25 2.91 8.80 24.43
N GLY A 26 3.09 10.08 24.03
CA GLY A 26 3.93 10.39 22.87
C GLY A 26 3.39 9.77 21.60
N ASP A 27 4.17 8.94 20.94
CA ASP A 27 3.84 8.24 19.70
C ASP A 27 3.34 6.80 19.87
N THR A 28 3.14 6.37 21.11
CA THR A 28 2.86 4.95 21.45
C THR A 28 1.59 4.82 22.28
N ILE A 29 0.85 3.74 22.02
CA ILE A 29 -0.33 3.34 22.81
C ILE A 29 0.18 2.76 24.14
N GLU A 30 -0.18 3.41 25.25
CA GLU A 30 0.23 2.99 26.60
C GLU A 30 -0.69 1.90 27.15
N SER A 31 -2.00 2.13 27.04
CA SER A 31 -3.01 1.20 27.53
C SER A 31 -4.34 1.36 26.81
N ILE A 32 -5.15 0.32 26.86
CA ILE A 32 -6.50 0.28 26.29
C ILE A 32 -7.48 -0.34 27.30
N GLY A 33 -8.75 -0.07 27.09
CA GLY A 33 -9.83 -0.74 27.85
C GLY A 33 -11.21 -0.39 27.31
N SER A 34 -12.23 -0.73 28.06
CA SER A 34 -13.62 -0.41 27.75
C SER A 34 -14.39 -0.02 29.03
N GLY A 35 -15.44 0.80 28.86
CA GLY A 35 -16.24 1.30 29.98
C GLY A 35 -15.45 2.25 30.90
N THR A 36 -16.00 2.45 32.09
CA THR A 36 -15.45 3.34 33.12
C THR A 36 -14.96 2.55 34.34
N PRO A 37 -14.00 3.08 35.13
CA PRO A 37 -13.37 4.40 35.04
C PRO A 37 -12.30 4.50 33.96
N HIS A 38 -12.10 5.71 33.44
CA HIS A 38 -11.00 6.01 32.52
C HIS A 38 -9.73 6.40 33.28
N PRO A 39 -8.52 6.15 32.75
CA PRO A 39 -7.29 6.68 33.30
C PRO A 39 -7.25 8.21 33.21
N ASP A 40 -6.40 8.84 34.07
CA ASP A 40 -6.12 10.25 33.96
C ASP A 40 -5.26 10.56 32.73
N ALA A 41 -5.54 11.70 32.09
CA ALA A 41 -4.80 12.16 30.91
C ALA A 41 -4.76 13.69 30.83
N ASP A 42 -3.70 14.21 30.20
CA ASP A 42 -3.52 15.65 29.97
C ASP A 42 -4.58 16.20 28.99
N HIS A 43 -4.91 15.40 27.97
CA HIS A 43 -5.94 15.70 26.95
C HIS A 43 -6.94 14.55 26.83
N ARG A 44 -8.19 14.94 26.51
CA ARG A 44 -9.27 13.98 26.27
C ARG A 44 -9.93 14.25 24.92
N VAL A 45 -10.13 13.20 24.14
CA VAL A 45 -10.82 13.21 22.86
C VAL A 45 -12.05 12.31 22.97
N ASP A 46 -13.22 12.90 22.82
CA ASP A 46 -14.48 12.15 22.79
C ASP A 46 -14.71 11.62 21.36
N VAL A 47 -14.81 10.30 21.24
CA VAL A 47 -15.00 9.57 19.98
C VAL A 47 -16.36 8.89 19.95
N ALA A 48 -17.28 9.26 20.85
CA ALA A 48 -18.59 8.64 20.94
C ALA A 48 -19.36 8.71 19.61
N GLY A 49 -19.97 7.57 19.25
CA GLY A 49 -20.74 7.46 18.00
C GLY A 49 -19.90 7.19 16.74
N HIS A 50 -18.58 7.18 16.84
CA HIS A 50 -17.69 6.96 15.70
C HIS A 50 -16.98 5.61 15.78
N TRP A 51 -16.57 5.11 14.61
CA TRP A 51 -15.61 4.03 14.53
C TRP A 51 -14.19 4.54 14.83
N PHE A 52 -13.41 3.72 15.49
CA PHE A 52 -12.02 4.00 15.81
C PHE A 52 -11.18 2.82 15.33
N VAL A 53 -10.42 3.03 14.26
CA VAL A 53 -9.65 1.99 13.58
C VAL A 53 -8.15 2.33 13.61
N PRO A 54 -7.24 1.36 13.46
CA PRO A 54 -5.82 1.66 13.28
C PRO A 54 -5.60 2.54 12.04
N GLY A 55 -4.54 3.34 12.04
CA GLY A 55 -4.12 4.09 10.87
C GLY A 55 -3.85 3.19 9.67
N PHE A 56 -4.25 3.64 8.47
CA PHE A 56 -4.06 2.87 7.25
C PHE A 56 -2.60 2.86 6.82
N VAL A 57 -2.18 1.77 6.18
CA VAL A 57 -0.84 1.55 5.64
C VAL A 57 -0.96 1.31 4.15
N ASP A 58 -0.33 2.16 3.34
CA ASP A 58 -0.31 2.01 1.89
C ASP A 58 1.05 1.51 1.42
N LEU A 59 1.05 0.34 0.78
CA LEU A 59 2.27 -0.30 0.24
C LEU A 59 2.63 0.20 -1.15
N HIS A 60 1.67 0.80 -1.88
CA HIS A 60 1.80 1.06 -3.29
C HIS A 60 1.02 2.32 -3.66
N SER A 61 1.74 3.42 -3.85
CA SER A 61 1.20 4.68 -4.37
C SER A 61 2.30 5.52 -5.02
N HIS A 62 1.96 6.29 -6.06
CA HIS A 62 2.89 7.10 -6.88
C HIS A 62 2.66 8.60 -6.75
N GLY A 63 1.64 9.03 -6.03
CA GLY A 63 1.33 10.45 -5.85
C GLY A 63 -0.08 10.69 -5.35
N GLY A 64 -0.46 11.95 -5.24
CA GLY A 64 -1.78 12.42 -4.81
C GLY A 64 -1.83 13.93 -4.67
N GLY A 65 -3.03 14.52 -4.59
CA GLY A 65 -3.23 15.95 -4.38
C GLY A 65 -2.65 16.86 -5.48
N GLY A 66 -2.47 16.34 -6.69
CA GLY A 66 -1.82 17.02 -7.79
C GLY A 66 -0.29 16.79 -7.90
N HIS A 67 0.32 16.04 -6.98
CA HIS A 67 1.76 15.89 -6.80
C HIS A 67 2.22 14.45 -7.07
N SER A 68 3.39 14.28 -7.71
CA SER A 68 3.98 12.98 -8.03
C SER A 68 5.17 12.66 -7.13
N PHE A 69 5.33 11.39 -6.75
CA PHE A 69 6.50 10.93 -6.00
C PHE A 69 7.79 10.91 -6.82
N ASP A 70 7.70 10.95 -8.15
CA ASP A 70 8.86 11.03 -9.04
C ASP A 70 9.47 12.44 -9.11
N ASP A 71 8.76 13.48 -8.63
CA ASP A 71 9.14 14.88 -8.81
C ASP A 71 9.91 15.49 -7.62
N GLY A 72 10.35 14.65 -6.67
CA GLY A 72 11.24 15.04 -5.58
C GLY A 72 10.57 15.26 -4.23
N LYS A 73 11.39 15.62 -3.22
CA LYS A 73 11.02 15.59 -1.80
C LYS A 73 9.80 16.45 -1.45
N GLU A 74 9.71 17.66 -1.98
CA GLU A 74 8.60 18.59 -1.68
C GLU A 74 7.28 18.06 -2.23
N GLU A 75 7.30 17.51 -3.46
CA GLU A 75 6.15 16.89 -4.10
C GLU A 75 5.70 15.62 -3.36
N ILE A 76 6.65 14.80 -2.91
CA ILE A 76 6.37 13.63 -2.07
C ILE A 76 5.63 14.05 -0.79
N LEU A 77 6.12 15.07 -0.08
CA LEU A 77 5.49 15.52 1.16
C LEU A 77 4.08 16.08 0.93
N ALA A 78 3.86 16.80 -0.16
CA ALA A 78 2.54 17.32 -0.53
C ALA A 78 1.56 16.20 -0.87
N ALA A 79 1.98 15.20 -1.66
CA ALA A 79 1.16 14.04 -1.96
C ALA A 79 0.82 13.21 -0.71
N LEU A 80 1.80 13.00 0.18
CA LEU A 80 1.56 12.32 1.45
C LEU A 80 0.55 13.06 2.34
N ALA A 81 0.56 14.39 2.34
CA ALA A 81 -0.41 15.18 3.10
C ALA A 81 -1.84 14.94 2.57
N ALA A 82 -2.04 14.83 1.25
CA ALA A 82 -3.32 14.47 0.67
C ALA A 82 -3.80 13.08 1.13
N HIS A 83 -2.94 12.07 1.07
CA HIS A 83 -3.28 10.72 1.54
C HIS A 83 -3.54 10.65 3.06
N ARG A 84 -2.80 11.44 3.86
CA ARG A 84 -3.02 11.53 5.32
C ARG A 84 -4.44 12.03 5.63
N ALA A 85 -4.95 13.01 4.91
CA ALA A 85 -6.33 13.47 5.07
C ALA A 85 -7.38 12.37 4.82
N HIS A 86 -7.01 11.32 4.10
CA HIS A 86 -7.83 10.14 3.78
C HIS A 86 -7.49 8.89 4.63
N GLY A 87 -6.80 9.08 5.76
CA GLY A 87 -6.56 8.01 6.74
C GLY A 87 -5.24 7.24 6.58
N THR A 88 -4.46 7.49 5.54
CA THR A 88 -3.16 6.83 5.36
C THR A 88 -2.12 7.43 6.30
N THR A 89 -1.76 6.71 7.34
CA THR A 89 -0.77 7.16 8.35
C THR A 89 0.64 6.70 8.03
N ARG A 90 0.79 5.60 7.31
CA ARG A 90 2.09 5.03 6.92
C ARG A 90 2.10 4.73 5.45
N SER A 91 3.14 5.18 4.75
CA SER A 91 3.26 5.03 3.30
C SER A 91 4.62 4.49 2.88
N VAL A 92 4.62 3.67 1.84
CA VAL A 92 5.80 3.35 1.05
C VAL A 92 5.75 4.20 -0.22
N ILE A 93 6.84 4.85 -0.57
CA ILE A 93 6.93 5.73 -1.73
C ILE A 93 7.27 4.90 -2.96
N SER A 94 6.31 4.75 -3.87
CA SER A 94 6.51 3.98 -5.11
C SER A 94 7.08 4.85 -6.23
N LEU A 95 8.10 4.34 -6.89
CA LEU A 95 8.70 4.93 -8.08
C LEU A 95 8.41 4.03 -9.28
N VAL A 96 7.96 4.61 -10.40
CA VAL A 96 7.81 3.90 -11.66
C VAL A 96 9.16 3.62 -12.31
N ALA A 97 9.17 2.77 -13.36
CA ALA A 97 10.37 2.55 -14.16
C ALA A 97 10.90 3.87 -14.76
N ASN A 98 12.10 4.24 -14.39
CA ASN A 98 12.85 5.41 -14.83
C ASN A 98 14.31 5.01 -15.14
N PRO A 99 15.11 5.85 -15.80
CA PRO A 99 16.56 5.62 -15.93
C PRO A 99 17.20 5.36 -14.57
N VAL A 100 18.14 4.40 -14.50
CA VAL A 100 18.80 4.01 -13.23
C VAL A 100 19.40 5.21 -12.50
N ALA A 101 20.00 6.17 -13.24
CA ALA A 101 20.54 7.37 -12.62
C ALA A 101 19.47 8.21 -11.89
N GLN A 102 18.26 8.34 -12.47
CA GLN A 102 17.14 9.04 -11.85
C GLN A 102 16.60 8.25 -10.65
N LEU A 103 16.43 6.92 -10.77
CA LEU A 103 16.02 6.07 -9.65
C LEU A 103 16.97 6.20 -8.47
N ARG A 104 18.29 6.27 -8.72
CA ARG A 104 19.29 6.49 -7.66
C ARG A 104 19.07 7.81 -6.92
N GLU A 105 18.86 8.89 -7.65
CA GLU A 105 18.60 10.22 -7.06
C GLU A 105 17.32 10.19 -6.22
N SER A 106 16.23 9.62 -6.75
CA SER A 106 14.95 9.52 -6.05
C SER A 106 15.04 8.61 -4.81
N LEU A 107 15.73 7.46 -4.90
CA LEU A 107 15.95 6.57 -3.75
C LEU A 107 16.76 7.25 -2.65
N GLY A 108 17.79 8.01 -3.01
CA GLY A 108 18.58 8.80 -2.04
C GLY A 108 17.71 9.87 -1.34
N ALA A 109 16.88 10.58 -2.07
CA ALA A 109 15.95 11.56 -1.51
C ALA A 109 14.92 10.92 -0.56
N ILE A 110 14.39 9.74 -0.93
CA ILE A 110 13.48 8.98 -0.06
C ILE A 110 14.21 8.49 1.20
N ALA A 111 15.47 8.06 1.10
CA ALA A 111 16.24 7.66 2.27
C ALA A 111 16.41 8.80 3.29
N GLU A 112 16.60 10.05 2.81
CA GLU A 112 16.61 11.24 3.67
C GLU A 112 15.23 11.49 4.32
N LEU A 113 14.14 11.28 3.58
CA LEU A 113 12.78 11.41 4.11
C LEU A 113 12.52 10.39 5.21
N VAL A 114 12.86 9.13 5.01
CA VAL A 114 12.74 8.06 6.03
C VAL A 114 13.45 8.42 7.33
N ALA A 115 14.62 9.08 7.23
CA ALA A 115 15.37 9.52 8.40
C ALA A 115 14.70 10.69 9.14
N SER A 116 13.88 11.50 8.48
CA SER A 116 13.28 12.73 9.03
C SER A 116 11.77 12.64 9.30
N ASP A 117 11.05 11.78 8.60
CA ASP A 117 9.61 11.57 8.77
C ASP A 117 9.31 10.10 9.10
N PRO A 118 8.96 9.78 10.35
CA PRO A 118 8.70 8.41 10.77
C PRO A 118 7.44 7.79 10.13
N LEU A 119 6.62 8.60 9.45
CA LEU A 119 5.43 8.12 8.73
C LEU A 119 5.77 7.55 7.35
N VAL A 120 6.98 7.83 6.82
CA VAL A 120 7.50 7.24 5.58
C VAL A 120 8.24 5.94 5.92
N LEU A 121 7.72 4.81 5.45
CA LEU A 121 8.29 3.49 5.76
C LEU A 121 9.52 3.15 4.91
N GLY A 122 9.61 3.71 3.71
CA GLY A 122 10.68 3.47 2.76
C GLY A 122 10.22 3.65 1.32
N SER A 123 10.99 3.08 0.39
CA SER A 123 10.70 3.10 -1.03
C SER A 123 10.18 1.77 -1.56
N HIS A 124 9.38 1.83 -2.61
CA HIS A 124 9.00 0.74 -3.49
C HIS A 124 9.48 1.06 -4.90
N LEU A 125 10.10 0.11 -5.55
CA LEU A 125 10.39 0.16 -6.97
C LEU A 125 9.37 -0.67 -7.74
N GLU A 126 8.48 -0.04 -8.48
CA GLU A 126 7.65 -0.73 -9.45
C GLU A 126 8.39 -0.84 -10.77
N GLY A 127 9.19 -1.87 -10.87
CA GLY A 127 10.21 -2.02 -11.91
C GLY A 127 11.59 -1.48 -11.47
N PRO A 128 12.52 -1.32 -12.43
CA PRO A 128 12.41 -1.43 -13.89
C PRO A 128 12.38 -2.87 -14.45
N PHE A 129 12.33 -3.89 -13.63
CA PHE A 129 12.52 -5.30 -13.98
C PHE A 129 11.20 -5.98 -14.40
N LEU A 130 10.45 -5.34 -15.29
CA LEU A 130 9.10 -5.72 -15.72
C LEU A 130 9.10 -6.37 -17.11
N ALA A 131 8.09 -7.22 -17.38
CA ALA A 131 7.87 -7.77 -18.71
C ALA A 131 7.37 -6.69 -19.67
N SER A 132 8.00 -6.54 -20.82
CA SER A 132 7.68 -5.51 -21.81
C SER A 132 6.20 -5.57 -22.27
N ASP A 133 5.65 -6.79 -22.44
CA ASP A 133 4.27 -7.00 -22.87
C ASP A 133 3.24 -6.75 -21.77
N ARG A 134 3.70 -6.64 -20.52
CA ARG A 134 2.89 -6.39 -19.33
C ARG A 134 3.25 -5.07 -18.62
N ARG A 135 3.95 -4.18 -19.32
CA ARG A 135 4.45 -2.95 -18.74
C ARG A 135 3.39 -1.96 -18.23
N GLY A 136 2.12 -2.11 -18.63
CA GLY A 136 1.09 -1.13 -18.25
C GLY A 136 1.49 0.30 -18.62
N ALA A 137 1.48 1.19 -17.65
CA ALA A 137 1.84 2.60 -17.79
C ALA A 137 3.33 2.91 -17.54
N HIS A 138 4.22 1.95 -17.73
CA HIS A 138 5.67 2.19 -17.67
C HIS A 138 6.27 2.47 -19.05
N ASN A 139 7.28 3.36 -19.08
CA ASN A 139 7.99 3.65 -20.31
C ASN A 139 8.87 2.46 -20.72
N PRO A 140 8.63 1.85 -21.92
CA PRO A 140 9.38 0.65 -22.33
C PRO A 140 10.88 0.89 -22.50
N GLN A 141 11.32 2.13 -22.68
CA GLN A 141 12.73 2.46 -22.83
C GLN A 141 13.53 2.32 -21.52
N PHE A 142 12.85 2.26 -20.37
CA PHE A 142 13.49 2.20 -19.07
C PHE A 142 13.39 0.81 -18.42
N LEU A 143 12.77 -0.14 -19.13
CA LEU A 143 12.71 -1.52 -18.64
C LEU A 143 14.07 -2.19 -18.84
N LEU A 144 14.49 -2.91 -17.81
CA LEU A 144 15.79 -3.60 -17.74
C LEU A 144 15.62 -5.06 -17.29
N ASP A 145 16.62 -5.87 -17.57
CA ASP A 145 16.81 -7.12 -16.88
C ASP A 145 17.47 -6.89 -15.52
N PRO A 146 17.12 -7.63 -14.47
CA PRO A 146 17.68 -7.48 -13.13
C PRO A 146 19.09 -8.10 -13.04
N LEU A 147 20.01 -7.56 -13.82
CA LEU A 147 21.40 -7.96 -13.80
C LEU A 147 22.08 -7.52 -12.49
N PRO A 148 23.09 -8.22 -11.98
CA PRO A 148 23.71 -7.95 -10.69
C PRO A 148 24.09 -6.49 -10.47
N TRP A 149 24.69 -5.83 -11.47
CA TRP A 149 25.10 -4.44 -11.36
C TRP A 149 23.90 -3.48 -11.12
N ALA A 150 22.74 -3.77 -11.74
CA ALA A 150 21.56 -2.90 -11.59
C ALA A 150 20.93 -3.09 -10.21
N VAL A 151 20.84 -4.32 -9.74
CA VAL A 151 20.35 -4.65 -8.40
C VAL A 151 21.23 -4.03 -7.31
N GLU A 152 22.56 -4.21 -7.41
CA GLU A 152 23.51 -3.62 -6.47
C GLU A 152 23.46 -2.10 -6.43
N GLU A 153 23.34 -1.45 -7.59
CA GLU A 153 23.26 0.00 -7.69
C GLU A 153 22.01 0.57 -7.04
N LEU A 154 20.85 -0.06 -7.27
CA LEU A 154 19.57 0.37 -6.67
C LEU A 154 19.53 0.10 -5.16
N LEU A 155 20.03 -1.05 -4.69
CA LEU A 155 20.16 -1.35 -3.27
C LEU A 155 21.11 -0.37 -2.57
N GLY A 156 22.25 -0.09 -3.18
CA GLY A 156 23.22 0.87 -2.67
C GLY A 156 22.66 2.29 -2.55
N ALA A 157 21.94 2.74 -3.55
CA ALA A 157 21.31 4.06 -3.56
C ALA A 157 20.21 4.20 -2.51
N ALA A 158 19.41 3.15 -2.29
CA ALA A 158 18.36 3.14 -1.28
C ALA A 158 18.91 3.13 0.16
N GLY A 159 20.18 2.79 0.39
CA GLY A 159 20.79 2.84 1.72
C GLY A 159 20.04 2.06 2.80
N GLY A 160 19.42 0.92 2.44
CA GLY A 160 18.63 0.08 3.33
C GLY A 160 17.18 0.56 3.53
N THR A 161 16.68 1.52 2.74
CA THR A 161 15.29 2.00 2.82
C THR A 161 14.39 1.44 1.73
N LEU A 162 14.90 0.63 0.79
CA LEU A 162 14.07 -0.12 -0.15
C LEU A 162 13.29 -1.19 0.62
N ARG A 163 11.97 -1.04 0.66
CA ARG A 163 11.09 -1.97 1.38
C ARG A 163 10.44 -2.98 0.47
N GLN A 164 10.15 -2.57 -0.75
CA GLN A 164 9.45 -3.41 -1.72
C GLN A 164 10.00 -3.19 -3.12
N ILE A 165 9.97 -4.24 -3.93
CA ILE A 165 10.23 -4.18 -5.36
C ILE A 165 9.29 -5.10 -6.11
N THR A 166 8.71 -4.61 -7.22
CA THR A 166 7.93 -5.41 -8.17
C THR A 166 8.83 -5.88 -9.29
N ILE A 167 8.83 -7.19 -9.56
CA ILE A 167 9.66 -7.86 -10.55
C ILE A 167 8.86 -8.91 -11.35
N ALA A 168 9.12 -9.01 -12.65
CA ALA A 168 8.64 -10.08 -13.50
C ALA A 168 9.64 -11.24 -13.46
N PRO A 169 9.28 -12.42 -12.92
CA PRO A 169 10.21 -13.51 -12.68
C PRO A 169 10.74 -14.17 -13.96
N GLU A 170 10.09 -13.93 -15.11
CA GLU A 170 10.56 -14.41 -16.42
C GLU A 170 11.68 -13.56 -17.04
N ARG A 171 12.04 -12.43 -16.43
CA ARG A 171 13.17 -11.61 -16.91
C ARG A 171 14.49 -12.35 -16.66
N GLU A 172 15.46 -12.16 -17.56
CA GLU A 172 16.79 -12.77 -17.42
C GLU A 172 17.46 -12.34 -16.10
N GLY A 173 17.88 -13.31 -15.26
CA GLY A 173 18.48 -13.06 -13.96
C GLY A 173 17.47 -12.74 -12.83
N ALA A 174 16.15 -12.77 -13.09
CA ALA A 174 15.16 -12.36 -12.10
C ALA A 174 15.13 -13.28 -10.88
N LEU A 175 15.26 -14.57 -11.07
CA LEU A 175 15.21 -15.53 -9.95
C LEU A 175 16.41 -15.34 -9.01
N GLU A 176 17.60 -15.13 -9.55
CA GLU A 176 18.82 -14.81 -8.79
C GLU A 176 18.71 -13.44 -8.10
N ALA A 177 18.10 -12.46 -8.78
CA ALA A 177 17.85 -11.15 -8.20
C ALA A 177 16.87 -11.22 -7.01
N ILE A 178 15.86 -12.09 -7.07
CA ILE A 178 14.95 -12.34 -5.94
C ILE A 178 15.74 -12.79 -4.71
N ASP A 179 16.66 -13.75 -4.86
CA ASP A 179 17.49 -14.23 -3.75
C ASP A 179 18.27 -13.07 -3.11
N VAL A 180 18.96 -12.27 -3.92
CA VAL A 180 19.76 -11.10 -3.45
C VAL A 180 18.88 -10.06 -2.75
N LEU A 181 17.73 -9.73 -3.32
CA LEU A 181 16.79 -8.74 -2.76
C LEU A 181 16.24 -9.20 -1.41
N VAL A 182 15.84 -10.48 -1.30
CA VAL A 182 15.34 -11.07 -0.06
C VAL A 182 16.43 -11.10 1.01
N GLU A 183 17.68 -11.48 0.67
CA GLU A 183 18.82 -11.44 1.59
C GLU A 183 19.12 -10.04 2.12
N ASN A 184 18.80 -9.00 1.35
CA ASN A 184 18.92 -7.60 1.76
C ASN A 184 17.66 -7.05 2.48
N GLY A 185 16.70 -7.92 2.83
CA GLY A 185 15.52 -7.57 3.59
C GLY A 185 14.45 -6.81 2.78
N VAL A 186 14.50 -6.89 1.45
CA VAL A 186 13.50 -6.29 0.56
C VAL A 186 12.34 -7.27 0.36
N THR A 187 11.12 -6.82 0.52
CA THR A 187 9.93 -7.59 0.18
C THR A 187 9.75 -7.61 -1.34
N VAL A 188 9.91 -8.79 -1.94
CA VAL A 188 9.76 -8.95 -3.39
C VAL A 188 8.32 -9.25 -3.74
N ALA A 189 7.77 -8.48 -4.68
CA ALA A 189 6.45 -8.64 -5.27
C ALA A 189 6.57 -9.15 -6.71
N ILE A 190 5.76 -10.14 -7.08
CA ILE A 190 5.62 -10.58 -8.45
C ILE A 190 4.52 -9.77 -9.12
N GLY A 191 4.85 -9.10 -10.22
CA GLY A 191 3.91 -8.27 -10.97
C GLY A 191 4.43 -7.88 -12.33
N HIS A 192 3.58 -7.26 -13.15
CA HIS A 192 3.90 -6.89 -14.53
C HIS A 192 4.56 -8.03 -15.31
N THR A 193 3.93 -9.19 -15.29
CA THR A 193 4.52 -10.48 -15.64
C THR A 193 3.65 -11.28 -16.59
N ASN A 194 4.27 -12.13 -17.40
CA ASN A 194 3.63 -13.21 -18.14
C ASN A 194 3.84 -14.60 -17.48
N ALA A 195 4.36 -14.63 -16.25
CA ALA A 195 4.67 -15.88 -15.57
C ALA A 195 3.48 -16.83 -15.50
N GLY A 196 3.71 -18.08 -15.82
CA GLY A 196 2.80 -19.18 -15.54
C GLY A 196 2.87 -19.61 -14.07
N ALA A 197 2.01 -20.56 -13.69
CA ALA A 197 1.93 -21.04 -12.30
C ALA A 197 3.25 -21.59 -11.76
N ASP A 198 4.00 -22.36 -12.56
CA ASP A 198 5.24 -23.00 -12.12
C ASP A 198 6.33 -21.98 -11.81
N LEU A 199 6.51 -20.99 -12.68
CA LEU A 199 7.49 -19.93 -12.48
C LEU A 199 7.11 -19.00 -11.32
N ALA A 200 5.82 -18.70 -11.16
CA ALA A 200 5.35 -17.94 -10.00
C ALA A 200 5.62 -18.70 -8.68
N ARG A 201 5.39 -20.01 -8.66
CA ARG A 201 5.69 -20.87 -7.51
C ARG A 201 7.19 -20.87 -7.19
N GLU A 202 8.04 -21.00 -8.22
CA GLU A 202 9.50 -20.92 -8.04
C GLU A 202 9.92 -19.57 -7.44
N ALA A 203 9.37 -18.46 -7.91
CA ALA A 203 9.65 -17.14 -7.36
C ALA A 203 9.19 -17.01 -5.88
N PHE A 204 8.01 -17.56 -5.52
CA PHE A 204 7.57 -17.60 -4.13
C PHE A 204 8.43 -18.50 -3.25
N ASP A 205 8.91 -19.64 -3.78
CA ASP A 205 9.82 -20.53 -3.06
C ASP A 205 11.20 -19.89 -2.81
N ARG A 206 11.65 -19.01 -3.70
CA ARG A 206 12.86 -18.18 -3.53
C ARG A 206 12.66 -16.99 -2.58
N GLY A 207 11.45 -16.74 -2.09
CA GLY A 207 11.20 -15.75 -1.06
C GLY A 207 10.40 -14.54 -1.48
N ALA A 208 9.87 -14.44 -2.71
CA ALA A 208 8.86 -13.46 -3.04
C ALA A 208 7.62 -13.66 -2.13
N ARG A 209 7.00 -12.56 -1.67
CA ARG A 209 5.92 -12.60 -0.66
C ARG A 209 4.72 -11.74 -1.01
N LEU A 210 4.77 -11.03 -2.13
CA LEU A 210 3.66 -10.22 -2.61
C LEU A 210 3.29 -10.61 -4.04
N LEU A 211 2.02 -10.43 -4.39
CA LEU A 211 1.54 -10.36 -5.77
C LEU A 211 1.00 -8.94 -5.99
N THR A 212 1.67 -8.18 -6.85
CA THR A 212 1.37 -6.77 -7.12
C THR A 212 0.00 -6.64 -7.79
N HIS A 213 -0.84 -5.72 -7.34
CA HIS A 213 -2.17 -5.34 -7.87
C HIS A 213 -2.84 -6.46 -8.69
N VAL A 214 -3.21 -7.53 -7.98
CA VAL A 214 -3.75 -8.79 -8.54
C VAL A 214 -4.76 -8.55 -9.67
N PHE A 215 -4.66 -9.32 -10.77
CA PHE A 215 -5.32 -9.22 -12.07
C PHE A 215 -4.76 -8.18 -13.04
N ASN A 216 -4.12 -7.13 -12.55
CA ASN A 216 -3.63 -6.04 -13.41
C ASN A 216 -2.22 -6.38 -13.92
N ALA A 217 -1.97 -6.12 -15.21
CA ALA A 217 -0.69 -6.36 -15.88
C ALA A 217 -0.13 -7.80 -15.69
N MET A 218 -1.00 -8.81 -15.59
CA MET A 218 -0.63 -10.23 -15.49
C MET A 218 -1.64 -11.13 -16.19
N PRO A 219 -1.33 -12.44 -16.43
CA PRO A 219 -2.32 -13.39 -16.93
C PRO A 219 -3.49 -13.56 -15.94
N GLY A 220 -4.71 -13.49 -16.44
CA GLY A 220 -5.91 -13.82 -15.67
C GLY A 220 -6.03 -15.32 -15.38
N ILE A 221 -6.99 -15.69 -14.55
CA ILE A 221 -7.29 -17.10 -14.24
C ILE A 221 -7.87 -17.78 -15.48
N HIS A 222 -7.21 -18.85 -15.93
CA HIS A 222 -7.71 -19.68 -17.02
C HIS A 222 -7.67 -21.15 -16.62
N HIS A 223 -8.71 -21.90 -16.93
CA HIS A 223 -8.93 -23.29 -16.46
C HIS A 223 -7.86 -24.31 -16.89
N ARG A 224 -6.99 -23.99 -17.86
CA ARG A 224 -5.85 -24.80 -18.28
C ARG A 224 -4.51 -24.11 -18.11
N ALA A 225 -4.50 -22.83 -17.71
CA ALA A 225 -3.31 -22.05 -17.45
C ALA A 225 -3.60 -21.10 -16.25
N PRO A 226 -3.53 -21.61 -15.01
CA PRO A 226 -4.02 -20.89 -13.81
C PRO A 226 -3.28 -19.58 -13.53
N GLY A 227 -2.03 -19.45 -14.01
CA GLY A 227 -1.23 -18.24 -13.86
C GLY A 227 -0.77 -17.98 -12.43
N PRO A 228 -0.21 -16.79 -12.17
CA PRO A 228 0.34 -16.45 -10.84
C PRO A 228 -0.76 -16.29 -9.78
N ILE A 229 -1.98 -15.95 -10.17
CA ILE A 229 -3.08 -15.64 -9.24
C ILE A 229 -3.50 -16.86 -8.43
N ILE A 230 -3.74 -18.00 -9.09
CA ILE A 230 -4.10 -19.25 -8.40
C ILE A 230 -2.94 -19.72 -7.52
N THR A 231 -1.71 -19.59 -8.01
CA THR A 231 -0.51 -19.93 -7.21
C THR A 231 -0.44 -19.10 -5.94
N ALA A 232 -0.74 -17.81 -6.01
CA ALA A 232 -0.78 -16.93 -4.84
C ALA A 232 -1.96 -17.23 -3.90
N PHE A 233 -3.11 -17.67 -4.44
CA PHE A 233 -4.23 -18.13 -3.59
C PHE A 233 -3.86 -19.35 -2.76
N GLU A 234 -3.12 -20.29 -3.34
CA GLU A 234 -2.70 -21.53 -2.71
C GLU A 234 -1.53 -21.37 -1.73
N ASP A 235 -0.72 -20.34 -1.88
CA ASP A 235 0.46 -20.10 -1.05
C ASP A 235 0.14 -19.12 0.10
N GLU A 236 0.01 -19.66 1.32
CA GLU A 236 -0.30 -18.87 2.53
C GLU A 236 0.78 -17.83 2.90
N ARG A 237 1.98 -17.95 2.32
CA ARG A 237 3.09 -17.00 2.53
C ARG A 237 2.91 -15.70 1.76
N VAL A 238 2.02 -15.68 0.74
CA VAL A 238 1.90 -14.60 -0.22
C VAL A 238 0.73 -13.68 0.13
N THR A 239 0.99 -12.39 0.23
CA THR A 239 -0.01 -11.34 0.35
C THR A 239 -0.36 -10.81 -1.06
N LEU A 240 -1.62 -10.53 -1.30
CA LEU A 240 -2.12 -10.02 -2.57
C LEU A 240 -2.46 -8.54 -2.45
N GLU A 241 -1.79 -7.69 -3.22
CA GLU A 241 -2.21 -6.30 -3.37
C GLU A 241 -3.45 -6.22 -4.26
N LEU A 242 -4.41 -5.38 -3.89
CA LEU A 242 -5.66 -5.22 -4.62
C LEU A 242 -6.03 -3.73 -4.69
N ILE A 243 -6.19 -3.20 -5.91
CA ILE A 243 -6.76 -1.88 -6.17
C ILE A 243 -8.28 -2.05 -6.23
N LEU A 244 -9.00 -1.48 -5.27
CA LEU A 244 -10.45 -1.64 -5.17
C LEU A 244 -11.17 -0.30 -5.31
N ASP A 245 -11.10 0.24 -6.51
CA ASP A 245 -11.78 1.46 -6.95
C ASP A 245 -13.06 1.18 -7.78
N GLY A 246 -13.36 -0.10 -8.04
CA GLY A 246 -14.47 -0.53 -8.91
C GLY A 246 -14.20 -0.42 -10.42
N LEU A 247 -13.01 0.08 -10.80
CA LEU A 247 -12.56 0.25 -12.19
C LEU A 247 -11.49 -0.79 -12.57
N HIS A 248 -10.47 -0.98 -11.73
CA HIS A 248 -9.40 -1.96 -11.93
C HIS A 248 -9.88 -3.39 -11.73
N VAL A 249 -10.68 -3.62 -10.68
CA VAL A 249 -11.23 -4.93 -10.36
C VAL A 249 -12.70 -4.79 -10.01
N HIS A 250 -13.56 -5.56 -10.69
CA HIS A 250 -14.99 -5.59 -10.39
C HIS A 250 -15.22 -6.03 -8.94
N PRO A 251 -16.15 -5.42 -8.18
CA PRO A 251 -16.38 -5.76 -6.77
C PRO A 251 -16.65 -7.26 -6.52
N ASP A 252 -17.37 -7.96 -7.39
CA ASP A 252 -17.62 -9.40 -7.25
C ASP A 252 -16.32 -10.23 -7.37
N VAL A 253 -15.38 -9.77 -8.20
CA VAL A 253 -14.05 -10.41 -8.35
C VAL A 253 -13.20 -10.11 -7.12
N ALA A 254 -13.25 -8.89 -6.60
CA ALA A 254 -12.60 -8.53 -5.33
C ALA A 254 -13.12 -9.40 -4.17
N ALA A 255 -14.44 -9.58 -4.07
CA ALA A 255 -15.05 -10.49 -3.10
C ALA A 255 -14.54 -11.94 -3.22
N LEU A 256 -14.26 -12.41 -4.46
CA LEU A 256 -13.63 -13.71 -4.68
C LEU A 256 -12.20 -13.72 -4.11
N VAL A 257 -11.40 -12.67 -4.34
CA VAL A 257 -10.04 -12.55 -3.80
C VAL A 257 -10.05 -12.66 -2.27
N PHE A 258 -10.91 -11.90 -1.60
CA PHE A 258 -11.03 -11.94 -0.14
C PHE A 258 -11.40 -13.33 0.39
N ARG A 259 -12.28 -14.06 -0.32
CA ARG A 259 -12.64 -15.44 0.05
C ARG A 259 -11.53 -16.44 -0.22
N SER A 260 -10.74 -16.24 -1.27
CA SER A 260 -9.67 -17.17 -1.68
C SER A 260 -8.38 -16.97 -0.90
N ALA A 261 -8.15 -15.76 -0.36
CA ALA A 261 -6.96 -15.39 0.39
C ALA A 261 -7.33 -14.68 1.72
N PRO A 262 -8.05 -15.35 2.64
CA PRO A 262 -8.53 -14.73 3.87
C PRO A 262 -7.37 -14.21 4.72
N GLY A 263 -7.44 -12.92 5.12
CA GLY A 263 -6.40 -12.25 5.90
C GLY A 263 -5.11 -11.92 5.16
N ARG A 264 -5.02 -12.20 3.84
CA ARG A 264 -3.83 -11.99 3.01
C ARG A 264 -4.03 -10.96 1.88
N VAL A 265 -5.14 -10.24 1.88
CA VAL A 265 -5.38 -9.13 0.95
C VAL A 265 -4.87 -7.84 1.58
N ALA A 266 -4.01 -7.11 0.88
CA ALA A 266 -3.63 -5.75 1.18
C ALA A 266 -4.32 -4.82 0.16
N LEU A 267 -5.22 -3.95 0.63
CA LEU A 267 -5.77 -2.91 -0.21
C LEU A 267 -4.70 -1.83 -0.40
N VAL A 268 -4.36 -1.58 -1.65
CA VAL A 268 -3.41 -0.53 -2.06
C VAL A 268 -4.13 0.48 -2.93
N THR A 269 -3.60 1.69 -2.99
CA THR A 269 -4.19 2.70 -3.85
C THR A 269 -3.67 2.59 -5.28
N ASP A 270 -2.39 2.31 -5.48
CA ASP A 270 -1.72 2.53 -6.77
C ASP A 270 -2.05 3.92 -7.33
N ALA A 271 -2.20 4.87 -6.39
CA ALA A 271 -2.66 6.23 -6.66
C ALA A 271 -1.58 7.01 -7.42
N MET A 272 -2.01 7.72 -8.44
CA MET A 272 -1.14 8.69 -9.12
C MET A 272 -1.49 10.13 -8.69
N ALA A 273 -0.81 11.13 -9.24
CA ALA A 273 -0.97 12.53 -8.84
C ALA A 273 -2.42 13.03 -8.76
N ALA A 274 -3.35 12.46 -9.55
CA ALA A 274 -4.76 12.86 -9.56
C ALA A 274 -5.57 12.34 -8.36
N ALA A 275 -5.05 11.45 -7.54
CA ALA A 275 -5.78 11.00 -6.35
C ALA A 275 -6.04 12.18 -5.39
N ALA A 276 -7.27 12.28 -4.87
CA ALA A 276 -7.71 13.42 -4.06
C ALA A 276 -7.53 14.79 -4.77
N SER A 277 -7.67 14.83 -6.12
CA SER A 277 -7.59 16.02 -6.95
C SER A 277 -8.67 15.97 -8.05
N ASP A 278 -8.80 17.04 -8.82
CA ASP A 278 -9.78 17.13 -9.89
C ASP A 278 -9.39 16.31 -11.13
N ASP A 279 -10.36 15.99 -11.99
CA ASP A 279 -10.10 15.46 -13.32
C ASP A 279 -9.23 16.44 -14.13
N GLY A 280 -8.34 15.92 -14.98
CA GLY A 280 -7.43 16.75 -15.74
C GLY A 280 -6.31 15.97 -16.42
N ASP A 281 -5.31 16.71 -16.87
CA ASP A 281 -4.10 16.14 -17.46
C ASP A 281 -2.96 16.14 -16.42
N TYR A 282 -2.33 15.00 -16.26
CA TYR A 282 -1.29 14.73 -15.27
C TYR A 282 -0.10 14.02 -15.90
N ARG A 283 0.87 13.66 -15.07
CA ARG A 283 2.01 12.81 -15.45
C ARG A 283 2.15 11.65 -14.48
N LEU A 284 2.64 10.52 -15.01
CA LEU A 284 3.13 9.40 -14.24
C LEU A 284 4.54 9.07 -14.75
N GLY A 285 5.56 9.41 -13.99
CA GLY A 285 6.94 9.42 -14.46
C GLY A 285 7.10 10.28 -15.72
N SER A 286 7.55 9.67 -16.82
CA SER A 286 7.75 10.35 -18.11
C SER A 286 6.51 10.38 -19.01
N LEU A 287 5.39 9.74 -18.60
CA LEU A 287 4.22 9.54 -19.45
C LEU A 287 3.09 10.54 -19.10
N ASN A 288 2.38 11.00 -20.13
CA ASN A 288 1.21 11.85 -19.94
C ASN A 288 -0.04 10.98 -19.65
N VAL A 289 -0.84 11.41 -18.69
CA VAL A 289 -2.07 10.75 -18.25
C VAL A 289 -3.22 11.73 -18.32
N THR A 290 -4.36 11.29 -18.83
CA THR A 290 -5.61 12.04 -18.81
C THR A 290 -6.58 11.37 -17.87
N VAL A 291 -7.16 12.12 -16.93
CA VAL A 291 -8.15 11.64 -15.98
C VAL A 291 -9.51 12.20 -16.32
N ARG A 292 -10.51 11.34 -16.43
CA ARG A 292 -11.91 11.70 -16.65
C ARG A 292 -12.82 10.76 -15.87
N ASP A 293 -13.78 11.33 -15.16
CA ASP A 293 -14.70 10.59 -14.29
C ASP A 293 -13.95 9.66 -13.31
N GLY A 294 -12.81 10.12 -12.80
CA GLY A 294 -11.94 9.37 -11.90
C GLY A 294 -11.10 8.27 -12.55
N LEU A 295 -11.25 8.00 -13.85
CA LEU A 295 -10.44 7.01 -14.57
C LEU A 295 -9.20 7.65 -15.18
N ALA A 296 -8.02 7.22 -14.73
CA ALA A 296 -6.73 7.64 -15.25
C ALA A 296 -6.28 6.71 -16.39
N VAL A 297 -5.96 7.28 -17.56
CA VAL A 297 -5.46 6.53 -18.72
C VAL A 297 -4.27 7.25 -19.35
N LEU A 298 -3.34 6.49 -19.94
CA LEU A 298 -2.29 7.08 -20.77
C LEU A 298 -2.92 7.87 -21.91
N SER A 299 -2.53 9.14 -22.06
CA SER A 299 -3.12 10.06 -23.03
C SER A 299 -3.13 9.49 -24.44
N GLY A 300 -4.29 9.48 -25.07
CA GLY A 300 -4.49 8.93 -26.41
C GLY A 300 -4.60 7.40 -26.51
N THR A 301 -4.68 6.71 -25.37
CA THR A 301 -4.86 5.24 -25.32
C THR A 301 -6.01 4.83 -24.39
N SER A 302 -6.24 3.53 -24.26
CA SER A 302 -7.15 2.96 -23.25
C SER A 302 -6.41 2.27 -22.09
N THR A 303 -5.08 2.43 -22.01
CA THR A 303 -4.27 1.81 -20.94
C THR A 303 -4.48 2.58 -19.64
N ILE A 304 -4.98 1.91 -18.61
CA ILE A 304 -5.12 2.48 -17.27
C ILE A 304 -3.71 2.78 -16.71
N ALA A 305 -3.57 3.88 -15.99
CA ALA A 305 -2.30 4.44 -15.55
C ALA A 305 -2.36 4.86 -14.08
N GLY A 306 -2.16 3.91 -13.17
CA GLY A 306 -2.41 4.09 -11.75
C GLY A 306 -3.88 4.37 -11.47
N SER A 307 -4.20 4.80 -10.27
CA SER A 307 -5.56 5.11 -9.85
C SER A 307 -5.72 6.56 -9.33
N THR A 308 -6.97 6.95 -9.08
CA THR A 308 -7.31 8.15 -8.30
C THR A 308 -7.82 7.79 -6.90
N LEU A 309 -7.61 6.54 -6.48
CA LEU A 309 -8.14 5.96 -5.26
C LEU A 309 -7.47 6.54 -4.02
N THR A 310 -8.26 6.68 -2.95
CA THR A 310 -7.78 6.92 -1.59
C THR A 310 -8.13 5.73 -0.70
N GLN A 311 -7.40 5.52 0.40
CA GLN A 311 -7.59 4.33 1.26
C GLN A 311 -9.00 4.29 1.90
N ASP A 312 -9.57 5.42 2.25
CA ASP A 312 -10.95 5.49 2.76
C ASP A 312 -11.99 5.16 1.68
N ALA A 313 -11.74 5.53 0.42
CA ALA A 313 -12.59 5.13 -0.69
C ALA A 313 -12.48 3.62 -0.95
N ALA A 314 -11.27 3.04 -0.84
CA ALA A 314 -11.06 1.59 -0.91
C ALA A 314 -11.82 0.86 0.21
N LEU A 315 -11.80 1.39 1.44
CA LEU A 315 -12.57 0.85 2.57
C LEU A 315 -14.07 0.79 2.27
N ARG A 316 -14.64 1.92 1.81
CA ARG A 316 -16.07 1.99 1.44
C ARG A 316 -16.42 1.02 0.31
N CYS A 317 -15.60 0.98 -0.74
CA CYS A 317 -15.82 0.06 -1.86
C CYS A 317 -15.77 -1.41 -1.41
N ALA A 318 -14.84 -1.78 -0.53
CA ALA A 318 -14.73 -3.12 0.03
C ALA A 318 -16.01 -3.51 0.80
N ILE A 319 -16.52 -2.62 1.66
CA ILE A 319 -17.68 -2.91 2.52
C ILE A 319 -18.98 -2.83 1.71
N GLU A 320 -19.21 -1.73 0.99
CA GLU A 320 -20.52 -1.40 0.41
C GLU A 320 -20.71 -2.06 -0.97
N SER A 321 -19.66 -2.18 -1.78
CA SER A 321 -19.76 -2.72 -3.13
C SER A 321 -19.35 -4.18 -3.22
N ALA A 322 -18.25 -4.57 -2.59
CA ALA A 322 -17.75 -5.95 -2.61
C ALA A 322 -18.32 -6.83 -1.48
N GLY A 323 -19.05 -6.27 -0.51
CA GLY A 323 -19.68 -7.00 0.60
C GLY A 323 -18.66 -7.68 1.54
N VAL A 324 -17.45 -7.14 1.61
CA VAL A 324 -16.41 -7.59 2.55
C VAL A 324 -16.82 -7.18 3.96
N SER A 325 -16.55 -8.05 4.96
CA SER A 325 -16.83 -7.68 6.34
C SER A 325 -16.02 -6.43 6.73
N PRO A 326 -16.58 -5.50 7.54
CA PRO A 326 -15.83 -4.33 8.00
C PRO A 326 -14.49 -4.69 8.68
N GLN A 327 -14.46 -5.79 9.41
CA GLN A 327 -13.25 -6.29 10.07
C GLN A 327 -12.18 -6.70 9.04
N ASP A 328 -12.54 -7.43 7.98
CA ASP A 328 -11.60 -7.85 6.95
C ASP A 328 -11.15 -6.67 6.07
N ALA A 329 -12.05 -5.72 5.79
CA ALA A 329 -11.71 -4.50 5.07
C ALA A 329 -10.71 -3.63 5.85
N VAL A 330 -10.92 -3.41 7.15
CA VAL A 330 -9.98 -2.70 8.02
C VAL A 330 -8.65 -3.48 8.14
N ARG A 331 -8.69 -4.81 8.30
CA ARG A 331 -7.48 -5.65 8.29
C ARG A 331 -6.66 -5.46 7.02
N ALA A 332 -7.32 -5.42 5.87
CA ALA A 332 -6.66 -5.26 4.56
C ALA A 332 -6.01 -3.89 4.35
N LEU A 333 -6.40 -2.87 5.12
CA LEU A 333 -5.82 -1.53 5.12
C LEU A 333 -4.79 -1.31 6.23
N THR A 334 -4.68 -2.20 7.19
CA THR A 334 -3.91 -1.97 8.43
C THR A 334 -2.94 -3.10 8.73
N THR A 335 -3.42 -4.20 9.29
CA THR A 335 -2.60 -5.31 9.78
C THR A 335 -1.94 -6.08 8.66
N THR A 336 -2.67 -6.37 7.57
CA THR A 336 -2.12 -7.15 6.45
C THR A 336 -0.96 -6.41 5.77
N PRO A 337 -1.09 -5.15 5.32
CA PRO A 337 0.03 -4.43 4.72
C PRO A 337 1.19 -4.22 5.71
N ALA A 338 0.92 -3.90 6.97
CA ALA A 338 1.98 -3.79 7.98
C ALA A 338 2.77 -5.09 8.16
N THR A 339 2.07 -6.23 8.18
CA THR A 339 2.70 -7.55 8.33
C THR A 339 3.51 -7.92 7.09
N ALA A 340 3.01 -7.64 5.90
CA ALA A 340 3.70 -7.90 4.63
C ALA A 340 5.07 -7.23 4.54
N LEU A 341 5.22 -6.05 5.14
CA LEU A 341 6.51 -5.33 5.24
C LEU A 341 7.31 -5.63 6.52
N GLY A 342 6.90 -6.59 7.35
CA GLY A 342 7.59 -6.92 8.61
C GLY A 342 7.30 -5.98 9.78
N TYR A 343 6.37 -5.05 9.63
CA TYR A 343 6.00 -4.07 10.67
C TYR A 343 4.78 -4.46 11.52
N GLY A 344 4.25 -5.67 11.37
CA GLY A 344 3.06 -6.15 12.10
C GLY A 344 3.20 -6.12 13.62
N HIS A 345 4.41 -5.95 14.16
CA HIS A 345 4.69 -5.76 15.59
C HIS A 345 4.60 -4.29 16.05
N ARG A 346 4.44 -3.32 15.13
CA ARG A 346 4.43 -1.88 15.41
C ARG A 346 3.16 -1.18 14.93
N PHE A 347 2.56 -1.63 13.84
CA PHE A 347 1.43 -1.00 13.17
C PHE A 347 0.29 -1.99 12.94
N GLY A 348 -0.93 -1.48 12.72
CA GLY A 348 -2.08 -2.24 12.30
C GLY A 348 -3.02 -2.70 13.43
N TYR A 349 -2.69 -2.40 14.69
CA TYR A 349 -3.55 -2.67 15.85
C TYR A 349 -3.68 -1.48 16.80
N LEU A 350 -4.84 -1.37 17.44
CA LEU A 350 -5.02 -0.47 18.59
C LEU A 350 -4.76 -1.26 19.88
N ALA A 351 -3.49 -1.48 20.21
CA ALA A 351 -3.04 -2.29 21.34
C ALA A 351 -1.81 -1.68 22.03
N PRO A 352 -1.59 -1.94 23.32
CA PRO A 352 -0.43 -1.43 24.04
C PRO A 352 0.90 -1.80 23.36
N GLY A 353 1.81 -0.82 23.26
CA GLY A 353 3.11 -0.97 22.61
C GLY A 353 3.10 -0.70 21.09
N TYR A 354 1.93 -0.59 20.46
CA TYR A 354 1.81 -0.20 19.06
C TYR A 354 1.90 1.32 18.90
N ALA A 355 2.23 1.76 17.68
CA ALA A 355 2.21 3.17 17.33
C ALA A 355 0.81 3.76 17.52
N ALA A 356 0.76 5.00 17.96
CA ALA A 356 -0.49 5.73 18.16
C ALA A 356 -1.00 6.29 16.82
N ASP A 357 -1.28 5.38 15.90
CA ASP A 357 -1.85 5.65 14.59
C ASP A 357 -3.32 5.21 14.59
N ALA A 358 -4.22 6.15 14.38
CA ALA A 358 -5.65 5.89 14.42
C ALA A 358 -6.43 6.76 13.44
N VAL A 359 -7.51 6.22 12.91
CA VAL A 359 -8.49 6.95 12.09
C VAL A 359 -9.83 6.89 12.77
N ILE A 360 -10.47 8.05 12.89
CA ILE A 360 -11.85 8.18 13.34
C ILE A 360 -12.73 8.26 12.11
N LEU A 361 -13.71 7.34 12.02
CA LEU A 361 -14.63 7.25 10.90
C LEU A 361 -16.07 7.47 11.37
N ASP A 362 -16.88 8.11 10.55
CA ASP A 362 -18.31 8.20 10.76
C ASP A 362 -19.03 6.87 10.48
N HIS A 363 -20.34 6.85 10.59
CA HIS A 363 -21.16 5.65 10.36
C HIS A 363 -21.27 5.24 8.88
N HIS A 364 -20.81 6.09 7.96
CA HIS A 364 -20.68 5.82 6.52
C HIS A 364 -19.23 5.53 6.09
N TRP A 365 -18.35 5.25 7.04
CA TRP A 365 -16.91 4.98 6.82
C TRP A 365 -16.15 6.18 6.26
N GLY A 366 -16.69 7.40 6.39
CA GLY A 366 -16.00 8.64 6.04
C GLY A 366 -15.01 9.03 7.11
N VAL A 367 -13.80 9.45 6.70
CA VAL A 367 -12.76 9.94 7.62
C VAL A 367 -13.18 11.26 8.25
N THR A 368 -13.19 11.35 9.56
CA THR A 368 -13.44 12.58 10.32
C THR A 368 -12.21 13.15 10.96
N GLU A 369 -11.31 12.30 11.45
CA GLU A 369 -10.02 12.68 12.01
C GLU A 369 -8.97 11.61 11.76
N VAL A 370 -7.72 12.04 11.62
CA VAL A 370 -6.55 11.16 11.48
C VAL A 370 -5.52 11.54 12.54
N TRP A 371 -5.00 10.53 13.21
CA TRP A 371 -3.92 10.63 14.18
C TRP A 371 -2.76 9.73 13.77
N ALA A 372 -1.58 10.28 13.62
CA ALA A 372 -0.38 9.54 13.26
C ALA A 372 0.76 9.87 14.23
N ALA A 373 1.42 8.85 14.75
CA ALA A 373 2.44 8.98 15.78
C ALA A 373 1.96 9.82 16.99
N GLY A 374 0.67 9.68 17.37
CA GLY A 374 0.05 10.40 18.49
C GLY A 374 -0.27 11.87 18.21
N VAL A 375 -0.13 12.34 16.99
CA VAL A 375 -0.39 13.73 16.58
C VAL A 375 -1.53 13.78 15.57
N LYS A 376 -2.46 14.72 15.76
CA LYS A 376 -3.55 14.97 14.79
C LYS A 376 -2.96 15.56 13.52
N GLN A 377 -3.35 15.00 12.40
CA GLN A 377 -2.93 15.40 11.04
C GLN A 377 -3.85 16.49 10.49
#